data_b3d7bc5623c9678f0af45175d21d387d
#
_entry.id   b3d7bc5623c9678f0af45175d21d387d
#
_cell.length_a   1.000
_cell.length_b   1.000
_cell.length_c   1.000
_cell.angle_alpha   90.00
_cell.angle_beta   90.00
_cell.angle_gamma   90.00
#
_symmetry.space_group_name_H-M   'P 1'
#
loop_
_entity.id
_entity.type
_entity.pdbx_description
1 polymer ?
#
loop_
_entity_poly.entity_id
_entity_poly.type
_entity_poly.pdbx_seq_one_letter_code
_entity_poly.pdbx_strand_id
1 'polypeptide(L)'
;AEQTLRTKSVVVAAGAWLPRLVGQHVSLRPLHAVRAQPSHFAPRPGFDDIEMWPTFIHRGLSAQPEVENSWYGLWTPGEGVKVGSHLVHDELDLDNRSFEINRKFESALQEYVAQWYPGLDADKVTSTTCIYTNEPNEHFILDRKGPLTVCSPCSGHGFKYVPAIGKITADLAMGGTQSVKEWQF
;
A
#
# COMPACT_ATOMS: atom_id res chain seq x y z
N ALA A 1 1.46 28.47 13.55
CA ALA A 1 2.65 29.30 13.29
C ALA A 1 3.55 28.52 12.34
N GLU A 2 4.03 29.17 11.29
CA GLU A 2 4.98 28.59 10.35
C GLU A 2 6.37 28.56 11.00
N GLN A 3 7.07 27.44 10.92
CA GLN A 3 8.40 27.26 11.49
C GLN A 3 9.40 26.89 10.38
N THR A 4 10.49 27.63 10.30
CA THR A 4 11.58 27.33 9.37
C THR A 4 12.68 26.56 10.07
N LEU A 5 13.04 25.39 9.54
CA LEU A 5 14.19 24.59 9.98
C LEU A 5 15.30 24.65 8.94
N ARG A 6 16.55 24.79 9.39
CA ARG A 6 17.74 24.71 8.54
C ARG A 6 18.44 23.38 8.78
N THR A 7 18.67 22.62 7.71
CA THR A 7 19.33 21.32 7.76
C THR A 7 20.31 21.13 6.59
N LYS A 8 21.25 20.20 6.72
CA LYS A 8 22.19 19.83 5.65
C LYS A 8 21.60 18.84 4.66
N SER A 9 20.62 18.05 5.09
CA SER A 9 19.96 17.04 4.29
C SER A 9 18.50 16.91 4.72
N VAL A 10 17.63 16.57 3.79
CA VAL A 10 16.22 16.30 4.05
C VAL A 10 15.81 15.00 3.37
N VAL A 11 15.08 14.16 4.09
CA VAL A 11 14.41 12.98 3.54
C VAL A 11 12.94 13.27 3.43
N VAL A 12 12.36 13.06 2.24
CA VAL A 12 10.93 13.24 2.00
C VAL A 12 10.32 11.86 1.73
N ALA A 13 9.53 11.38 2.71
CA ALA A 13 8.81 10.11 2.69
C ALA A 13 7.31 10.38 2.81
N ALA A 14 6.75 11.14 1.86
CA ALA A 14 5.43 11.74 1.97
C ALA A 14 4.33 10.96 1.22
N GLY A 15 4.60 9.71 0.80
CA GLY A 15 3.61 8.85 0.13
C GLY A 15 2.99 9.56 -1.07
N ALA A 16 1.67 9.59 -1.14
CA ALA A 16 0.93 10.16 -2.25
C ALA A 16 1.10 11.68 -2.43
N TRP A 17 1.52 12.40 -1.39
CA TRP A 17 1.79 13.85 -1.46
C TRP A 17 3.18 14.20 -1.98
N LEU A 18 4.02 13.20 -2.24
CA LEU A 18 5.41 13.40 -2.67
C LEU A 18 5.52 14.31 -3.91
N PRO A 19 4.74 14.14 -5.00
CA PRO A 19 4.85 14.99 -6.19
C PRO A 19 4.66 16.47 -5.91
N ARG A 20 3.76 16.82 -4.99
CA ARG A 20 3.49 18.22 -4.60
C ARG A 20 4.64 18.85 -3.83
N LEU A 21 5.35 18.06 -3.02
CA LEU A 21 6.42 18.54 -2.18
C LEU A 21 7.76 18.68 -2.90
N VAL A 22 8.05 17.78 -3.82
CA VAL A 22 9.38 17.72 -4.43
C VAL A 22 9.42 17.86 -5.94
N GLY A 23 8.28 17.88 -6.63
CA GLY A 23 8.19 17.91 -8.10
C GLY A 23 8.87 19.14 -8.74
N GLN A 24 9.06 20.24 -7.99
CA GLN A 24 9.83 21.40 -8.45
C GLN A 24 11.35 21.22 -8.33
N HIS A 25 11.81 20.23 -7.57
CA HIS A 25 13.20 20.00 -7.24
C HIS A 25 13.82 18.81 -7.99
N VAL A 26 12.98 17.81 -8.28
CA VAL A 26 13.36 16.58 -8.97
C VAL A 26 12.31 16.21 -10.03
N SER A 27 12.75 15.53 -11.09
CA SER A 27 11.84 15.01 -12.12
C SER A 27 11.35 13.63 -11.70
N LEU A 28 10.27 13.59 -10.92
CA LEU A 28 9.68 12.32 -10.49
C LEU A 28 8.99 11.61 -11.64
N ARG A 29 9.07 10.29 -11.63
CA ARG A 29 8.17 9.45 -12.42
C ARG A 29 6.73 9.63 -11.92
N PRO A 30 5.72 9.38 -12.78
CA PRO A 30 4.33 9.52 -12.37
C PRO A 30 4.02 8.68 -11.12
N LEU A 31 3.29 9.26 -10.19
CA LEU A 31 2.77 8.59 -9.01
C LEU A 31 1.26 8.82 -8.95
N HIS A 32 0.51 7.73 -8.92
CA HIS A 32 -0.95 7.73 -8.86
C HIS A 32 -1.42 7.34 -7.46
N ALA A 33 -2.20 8.22 -6.84
CA ALA A 33 -2.88 7.90 -5.60
C ALA A 33 -4.18 7.17 -5.92
N VAL A 34 -4.31 5.94 -5.43
CA VAL A 34 -5.52 5.14 -5.64
C VAL A 34 -6.08 4.66 -4.31
N ARG A 35 -7.40 4.46 -4.27
CA ARG A 35 -8.08 3.93 -3.10
C ARG A 35 -7.87 2.42 -3.01
N ALA A 36 -7.44 1.95 -1.85
CA ALA A 36 -7.52 0.55 -1.46
C ALA A 36 -8.57 0.38 -0.34
N GLN A 37 -9.26 -0.73 -0.33
CA GLN A 37 -10.29 -1.01 0.66
C GLN A 37 -10.15 -2.44 1.18
N PRO A 38 -9.26 -2.69 2.15
CA PRO A 38 -9.21 -3.95 2.84
C PRO A 38 -10.36 -4.08 3.85
N SER A 39 -10.76 -5.32 4.12
CA SER A 39 -11.79 -5.65 5.09
C SER A 39 -11.28 -6.70 6.07
N HIS A 40 -11.70 -6.60 7.33
CA HIS A 40 -11.43 -7.58 8.37
C HIS A 40 -12.66 -8.44 8.60
N PHE A 41 -12.47 -9.74 8.61
CA PHE A 41 -13.52 -10.73 8.80
C PHE A 41 -13.33 -11.45 10.13
N ALA A 42 -14.40 -11.58 10.89
CA ALA A 42 -14.35 -12.32 12.14
C ALA A 42 -14.18 -13.83 11.87
N PRO A 43 -13.27 -14.52 12.58
CA PRO A 43 -13.21 -15.98 12.53
C PRO A 43 -14.48 -16.58 13.16
N ARG A 44 -14.92 -17.71 12.62
CA ARG A 44 -15.99 -18.51 13.22
C ARG A 44 -15.48 -19.22 14.49
N PRO A 45 -16.36 -19.64 15.39
CA PRO A 45 -15.94 -20.43 16.55
C PRO A 45 -15.09 -21.64 16.16
N GLY A 46 -13.94 -21.80 16.82
CA GLY A 46 -12.96 -22.85 16.53
C GLY A 46 -11.92 -22.49 15.45
N PHE A 47 -11.98 -21.28 14.87
CA PHE A 47 -11.03 -20.77 13.88
C PHE A 47 -10.33 -19.48 14.34
N ASP A 48 -10.32 -19.21 15.64
CA ASP A 48 -9.77 -18.01 16.26
C ASP A 48 -8.29 -18.11 16.65
N ASP A 49 -7.62 -19.20 16.25
CA ASP A 49 -6.17 -19.39 16.44
C ASP A 49 -5.39 -18.79 15.27
N ILE A 50 -4.43 -17.91 15.57
CA ILE A 50 -3.54 -17.29 14.57
C ILE A 50 -2.77 -18.32 13.74
N GLU A 51 -2.44 -19.47 14.30
CA GLU A 51 -1.69 -20.52 13.60
C GLU A 51 -2.49 -21.17 12.46
N MET A 52 -3.82 -21.00 12.47
CA MET A 52 -4.71 -21.45 11.40
C MET A 52 -4.71 -20.48 10.18
N TRP A 53 -4.17 -19.28 10.35
CA TRP A 53 -4.26 -18.22 9.34
C TRP A 53 -2.88 -17.76 8.85
N PRO A 54 -2.19 -18.57 8.04
CA PRO A 54 -0.97 -18.13 7.40
C PRO A 54 -1.25 -16.93 6.51
N THR A 55 -0.30 -16.01 6.40
CA THR A 55 -0.38 -14.95 5.39
C THR A 55 -0.46 -15.56 4.01
N PHE A 56 -1.40 -15.11 3.18
CA PHE A 56 -1.64 -15.68 1.87
C PHE A 56 -1.72 -14.63 0.76
N ILE A 57 -1.39 -15.06 -0.43
CA ILE A 57 -1.73 -14.39 -1.69
C ILE A 57 -2.40 -15.44 -2.57
N HIS A 58 -3.67 -15.20 -2.91
CA HIS A 58 -4.43 -16.04 -3.80
C HIS A 58 -4.57 -15.34 -5.15
N ARG A 59 -3.95 -15.92 -6.17
CA ARG A 59 -4.08 -15.49 -7.57
C ARG A 59 -4.98 -16.47 -8.29
N GLY A 60 -6.15 -16.00 -8.69
CA GLY A 60 -7.11 -16.76 -9.47
C GLY A 60 -6.86 -16.59 -10.97
N LEU A 61 -7.17 -17.64 -11.73
CA LEU A 61 -7.38 -17.52 -13.18
C LEU A 61 -8.77 -16.92 -13.35
N SER A 62 -8.85 -15.62 -13.61
CA SER A 62 -10.11 -15.01 -14.00
C SER A 62 -10.39 -15.29 -15.48
N ALA A 63 -11.60 -15.72 -15.78
CA ALA A 63 -12.10 -15.75 -17.15
C ALA A 63 -12.31 -14.34 -17.72
N GLN A 64 -12.19 -13.31 -16.85
CA GLN A 64 -12.26 -11.89 -17.21
C GLN A 64 -10.87 -11.29 -16.97
N PRO A 65 -10.06 -11.09 -18.01
CA PRO A 65 -8.69 -10.57 -17.90
C PRO A 65 -8.62 -9.15 -17.31
N GLU A 66 -9.74 -8.44 -17.25
CA GLU A 66 -9.87 -7.09 -16.68
C GLU A 66 -9.94 -7.08 -15.14
N VAL A 67 -10.12 -8.25 -14.54
CA VAL A 67 -10.11 -8.44 -13.08
C VAL A 67 -8.97 -9.40 -12.77
N GLU A 68 -7.77 -8.88 -12.66
CA GLU A 68 -6.69 -9.64 -12.01
C GLU A 68 -7.12 -9.92 -10.57
N ASN A 69 -7.63 -11.12 -10.34
CA ASN A 69 -8.06 -11.56 -9.02
C ASN A 69 -6.83 -11.91 -8.18
N SER A 70 -6.14 -10.89 -7.69
CA SER A 70 -5.11 -11.05 -6.68
C SER A 70 -5.65 -10.64 -5.33
N TRP A 71 -6.00 -11.63 -4.53
CA TRP A 71 -6.46 -11.46 -3.16
C TRP A 71 -5.31 -11.75 -2.20
N TYR A 72 -5.23 -11.00 -1.13
CA TYR A 72 -4.27 -11.25 -0.06
C TYR A 72 -4.98 -11.23 1.28
N GLY A 73 -4.38 -11.90 2.25
CA GLY A 73 -4.88 -11.81 3.61
C GLY A 73 -3.83 -12.18 4.64
N LEU A 74 -4.11 -11.75 5.85
CA LEU A 74 -3.29 -12.01 7.02
C LEU A 74 -4.12 -11.82 8.30
N TRP A 75 -3.72 -12.53 9.34
CA TRP A 75 -4.27 -12.32 10.66
C TRP A 75 -3.92 -10.94 11.19
N THR A 76 -4.90 -10.24 11.76
CA THR A 76 -4.72 -8.95 12.45
C THR A 76 -5.18 -9.12 13.90
N PRO A 77 -4.26 -9.04 14.88
CA PRO A 77 -4.61 -9.21 16.29
C PRO A 77 -5.73 -8.26 16.73
N GLY A 78 -6.79 -8.84 17.32
CA GLY A 78 -7.95 -8.09 17.79
C GLY A 78 -8.97 -7.70 16.74
N GLU A 79 -8.68 -7.87 15.43
CA GLU A 79 -9.55 -7.47 14.33
C GLU A 79 -10.01 -8.64 13.44
N GLY A 80 -9.38 -9.82 13.59
CA GLY A 80 -9.64 -11.01 12.79
C GLY A 80 -8.74 -11.12 11.55
N VAL A 81 -9.23 -11.70 10.48
CA VAL A 81 -8.46 -11.89 9.25
C VAL A 81 -8.71 -10.75 8.28
N LYS A 82 -7.68 -9.98 8.01
CA LYS A 82 -7.69 -8.97 6.97
C LYS A 82 -7.66 -9.64 5.61
N VAL A 83 -8.58 -9.26 4.73
CA VAL A 83 -8.60 -9.66 3.33
C VAL A 83 -8.69 -8.41 2.47
N GLY A 84 -7.94 -8.36 1.39
CA GLY A 84 -7.99 -7.26 0.43
C GLY A 84 -7.70 -7.72 -0.98
N SER A 85 -8.13 -6.93 -1.95
CA SER A 85 -7.69 -7.05 -3.34
C SER A 85 -6.49 -6.15 -3.58
N HIS A 86 -5.51 -6.64 -4.31
CA HIS A 86 -4.35 -5.82 -4.68
C HIS A 86 -4.70 -4.82 -5.79
N LEU A 87 -5.78 -5.05 -6.51
CA LEU A 87 -6.22 -4.20 -7.61
C LEU A 87 -7.39 -3.33 -7.17
N VAL A 88 -7.10 -2.08 -6.93
CA VAL A 88 -8.10 -1.02 -6.76
C VAL A 88 -7.65 0.15 -7.59
N HIS A 89 -8.53 0.64 -8.45
CA HIS A 89 -8.18 1.58 -9.52
C HIS A 89 -8.86 2.94 -9.42
N ASP A 90 -9.61 3.19 -8.33
CA ASP A 90 -10.21 4.51 -8.16
C ASP A 90 -9.12 5.53 -7.83
N GLU A 91 -8.78 6.38 -8.77
CA GLU A 91 -7.90 7.51 -8.50
C GLU A 91 -8.50 8.41 -7.41
N LEU A 92 -7.64 8.91 -6.55
CA LEU A 92 -8.03 9.73 -5.42
C LEU A 92 -7.64 11.18 -5.62
N ASP A 93 -8.59 12.08 -5.41
CA ASP A 93 -8.29 13.45 -5.03
C ASP A 93 -7.85 13.47 -3.56
N LEU A 94 -6.57 13.72 -3.33
CA LEU A 94 -5.98 13.71 -1.98
C LEU A 94 -6.53 14.81 -1.08
N ASP A 95 -7.02 15.92 -1.63
CA ASP A 95 -7.55 17.06 -0.87
C ASP A 95 -9.02 16.85 -0.50
N ASN A 96 -9.76 16.08 -1.32
CA ASN A 96 -11.19 15.80 -1.14
C ASN A 96 -11.47 14.31 -1.00
N ARG A 97 -10.57 13.58 -0.34
CA ARG A 97 -10.70 12.14 -0.17
C ARG A 97 -11.97 11.76 0.57
N SER A 98 -12.81 10.95 -0.06
CA SER A 98 -13.90 10.25 0.62
C SER A 98 -13.36 9.06 1.43
N PHE A 99 -13.88 8.90 2.65
CA PHE A 99 -13.64 7.74 3.51
C PHE A 99 -14.81 6.75 3.48
N GLU A 100 -15.79 6.98 2.61
CA GLU A 100 -16.93 6.12 2.46
C GLU A 100 -16.52 4.74 1.92
N ILE A 101 -17.14 3.72 2.49
CA ILE A 101 -16.94 2.34 2.06
C ILE A 101 -17.72 2.08 0.76
N ASN A 102 -17.02 1.62 -0.25
CA ASN A 102 -17.63 1.14 -1.47
C ASN A 102 -18.30 -0.23 -1.19
N ARG A 103 -19.62 -0.21 -1.09
CA ARG A 103 -20.41 -1.41 -0.73
C ARG A 103 -20.36 -2.50 -1.79
N LYS A 104 -20.26 -2.13 -3.06
CA LYS A 104 -20.10 -3.12 -4.14
C LYS A 104 -18.79 -3.90 -3.99
N PHE A 105 -17.73 -3.20 -3.63
CA PHE A 105 -16.43 -3.83 -3.41
C PHE A 105 -16.41 -4.67 -2.12
N GLU A 106 -17.05 -4.19 -1.05
CA GLU A 106 -17.22 -4.96 0.18
C GLU A 106 -17.98 -6.26 -0.08
N SER A 107 -19.09 -6.20 -0.83
CA SER A 107 -19.85 -7.40 -1.19
C SER A 107 -19.04 -8.40 -2.00
N ALA A 108 -18.21 -7.94 -2.93
CA ALA A 108 -17.31 -8.82 -3.69
C ALA A 108 -16.28 -9.53 -2.79
N LEU A 109 -15.77 -8.83 -1.75
CA LEU A 109 -14.91 -9.45 -0.73
C LEU A 109 -15.66 -10.47 0.12
N GLN A 110 -16.91 -10.19 0.50
CA GLN A 110 -17.75 -11.11 1.26
C GLN A 110 -18.03 -12.41 0.45
N GLU A 111 -18.38 -12.28 -0.83
CA GLU A 111 -18.58 -13.42 -1.73
C GLU A 111 -17.31 -14.27 -1.86
N TYR A 112 -16.16 -13.61 -2.05
CA TYR A 112 -14.88 -14.28 -2.11
C TYR A 112 -14.55 -15.03 -0.81
N VAL A 113 -14.75 -14.40 0.35
CA VAL A 113 -14.51 -15.02 1.66
C VAL A 113 -15.46 -16.19 1.90
N ALA A 114 -16.75 -16.04 1.57
CA ALA A 114 -17.73 -17.13 1.71
C ALA A 114 -17.37 -18.35 0.87
N GLN A 115 -16.80 -18.14 -0.30
CA GLN A 115 -16.40 -19.21 -1.21
C GLN A 115 -15.12 -19.94 -0.77
N TRP A 116 -14.12 -19.19 -0.31
CA TRP A 116 -12.75 -19.73 -0.17
C TRP A 116 -12.31 -19.93 1.29
N TYR A 117 -12.95 -19.26 2.23
CA TYR A 117 -12.53 -19.26 3.65
C TYR A 117 -13.67 -19.63 4.59
N PRO A 118 -14.10 -20.90 4.62
CA PRO A 118 -15.25 -21.34 5.43
C PRO A 118 -15.06 -21.13 6.93
N GLY A 119 -13.82 -20.93 7.40
CA GLY A 119 -13.51 -20.58 8.79
C GLY A 119 -13.77 -19.11 9.14
N LEU A 120 -14.10 -18.26 8.16
CA LEU A 120 -14.47 -16.86 8.39
C LEU A 120 -15.99 -16.66 8.31
N ASP A 121 -16.47 -15.67 9.03
CA ASP A 121 -17.86 -15.22 8.95
C ASP A 121 -17.93 -14.06 7.94
N ALA A 122 -18.37 -14.36 6.73
CA ALA A 122 -18.43 -13.39 5.65
C ALA A 122 -19.40 -12.22 5.93
N ASP A 123 -20.37 -12.41 6.84
CA ASP A 123 -21.33 -11.36 7.22
C ASP A 123 -20.79 -10.44 8.33
N LYS A 124 -19.78 -10.88 9.07
CA LYS A 124 -19.11 -10.09 10.11
C LYS A 124 -17.86 -9.43 9.58
N VAL A 125 -18.08 -8.36 8.85
CA VAL A 125 -17.05 -7.62 8.14
C VAL A 125 -16.91 -6.18 8.66
N THR A 126 -15.67 -5.72 8.78
CA THR A 126 -15.35 -4.31 9.04
C THR A 126 -14.38 -3.84 7.97
N SER A 127 -14.83 -2.90 7.14
CA SER A 127 -14.04 -2.35 6.04
C SER A 127 -13.39 -1.02 6.41
N THR A 128 -12.23 -0.76 5.85
CA THR A 128 -11.54 0.53 5.95
C THR A 128 -10.99 0.95 4.60
N THR A 129 -10.67 2.23 4.45
CA THR A 129 -10.05 2.74 3.22
C THR A 129 -8.63 3.20 3.49
N CYS A 130 -7.72 2.90 2.59
CA CYS A 130 -6.37 3.42 2.60
C CYS A 130 -5.95 3.94 1.21
N ILE A 131 -4.74 4.45 1.13
CA ILE A 131 -4.18 4.98 -0.11
C ILE A 131 -3.04 4.07 -0.54
N TYR A 132 -3.06 3.63 -1.80
CA TYR A 132 -1.86 3.20 -2.50
C TYR A 132 -1.28 4.35 -3.29
N THR A 133 0.04 4.41 -3.36
CA THR A 133 0.78 5.34 -4.20
C THR A 133 1.53 4.51 -5.22
N ASN A 134 0.97 4.42 -6.42
CA ASN A 134 1.46 3.50 -7.44
C ASN A 134 2.31 4.24 -8.47
N GLU A 135 3.46 3.68 -8.76
CA GLU A 135 4.25 3.98 -9.95
C GLU A 135 3.81 3.01 -11.06
N PRO A 136 3.72 3.43 -12.34
CA PRO A 136 3.14 2.60 -13.41
C PRO A 136 3.76 1.22 -13.63
N ASN A 137 5.04 1.07 -13.32
CA ASN A 137 5.75 -0.22 -13.39
C ASN A 137 5.93 -0.87 -12.00
N GLU A 138 5.25 -0.36 -10.98
CA GLU A 138 5.34 -0.80 -9.58
C GLU A 138 6.75 -0.69 -8.96
N HIS A 139 7.63 0.09 -9.57
CA HIS A 139 8.96 0.34 -9.02
C HIS A 139 8.91 1.29 -7.82
N PHE A 140 9.87 1.15 -6.94
CA PHE A 140 10.10 2.15 -5.89
C PHE A 140 10.78 3.39 -6.47
N ILE A 141 10.61 4.53 -5.80
CA ILE A 141 11.42 5.72 -6.06
C ILE A 141 12.22 5.99 -4.77
N LEU A 142 13.52 5.78 -4.86
CA LEU A 142 14.41 5.87 -3.73
C LEU A 142 15.78 6.40 -4.21
N ASP A 143 15.90 7.72 -4.27
CA ASP A 143 17.06 8.36 -4.87
C ASP A 143 17.38 9.71 -4.20
N ARG A 144 18.52 10.30 -4.56
CA ARG A 144 19.02 11.54 -3.98
C ARG A 144 19.49 12.53 -5.03
N LYS A 145 19.10 13.80 -4.87
CA LYS A 145 19.64 14.93 -5.64
C LYS A 145 20.08 16.06 -4.70
N GLY A 146 21.37 16.29 -4.62
CA GLY A 146 21.92 17.29 -3.69
C GLY A 146 21.58 16.94 -2.22
N PRO A 147 20.97 17.85 -1.46
CA PRO A 147 20.57 17.59 -0.09
C PRO A 147 19.24 16.84 0.05
N LEU A 148 18.51 16.64 -1.04
CA LEU A 148 17.17 16.05 -1.04
C LEU A 148 17.26 14.54 -1.33
N THR A 149 16.79 13.73 -0.39
CA THR A 149 16.55 12.29 -0.56
C THR A 149 15.04 12.04 -0.64
N VAL A 150 14.61 11.37 -1.70
CA VAL A 150 13.23 10.94 -1.91
C VAL A 150 13.09 9.48 -1.50
N CYS A 151 12.06 9.18 -0.72
CA CYS A 151 11.75 7.82 -0.27
C CYS A 151 10.28 7.52 -0.54
N SER A 152 9.99 6.83 -1.65
CA SER A 152 8.66 6.36 -2.03
C SER A 152 8.68 4.87 -2.39
N PRO A 153 8.84 3.99 -1.40
CA PRO A 153 8.83 2.54 -1.58
C PRO A 153 7.40 2.01 -1.46
N CYS A 154 6.52 2.46 -2.32
CA CYS A 154 5.08 2.22 -2.21
C CYS A 154 4.59 1.12 -3.18
N SER A 155 3.76 1.46 -4.16
CA SER A 155 3.16 0.55 -5.15
C SER A 155 2.46 -0.66 -4.53
N GLY A 156 1.85 -0.47 -3.33
CA GLY A 156 1.07 -1.49 -2.63
C GLY A 156 1.87 -2.63 -1.98
N HIS A 157 3.20 -2.71 -2.16
CA HIS A 157 3.99 -3.85 -1.69
C HIS A 157 5.28 -3.50 -0.92
N GLY A 158 5.52 -2.23 -0.59
CA GLY A 158 6.78 -1.77 0.01
C GLY A 158 6.97 -2.08 1.49
N PHE A 159 5.90 -2.24 2.27
CA PHE A 159 5.99 -2.34 3.73
C PHE A 159 6.90 -3.47 4.22
N LYS A 160 6.86 -4.63 3.58
CA LYS A 160 7.70 -5.79 3.94
C LYS A 160 9.21 -5.54 3.76
N TYR A 161 9.59 -4.49 3.04
CA TYR A 161 10.99 -4.13 2.79
C TYR A 161 11.49 -2.98 3.69
N VAL A 162 10.68 -2.50 4.63
CA VAL A 162 11.00 -1.32 5.48
C VAL A 162 12.39 -1.35 6.09
N PRO A 163 12.92 -2.46 6.64
CA PRO A 163 14.28 -2.46 7.20
C PRO A 163 15.37 -2.18 6.15
N ALA A 164 15.26 -2.78 4.96
CA ALA A 164 16.20 -2.55 3.87
C ALA A 164 16.05 -1.15 3.28
N ILE A 165 14.83 -0.70 3.06
CA ILE A 165 14.51 0.64 2.57
C ILE A 165 15.04 1.71 3.53
N GLY A 166 14.84 1.51 4.84
CA GLY A 166 15.36 2.43 5.86
C GLY A 166 16.87 2.57 5.80
N LYS A 167 17.58 1.44 5.65
CA LYS A 167 19.04 1.46 5.51
C LYS A 167 19.48 2.22 4.25
N ILE A 168 18.88 1.90 3.09
CA ILE A 168 19.23 2.56 1.82
C ILE A 168 18.94 4.06 1.89
N THR A 169 17.78 4.44 2.46
CA THR A 169 17.42 5.85 2.65
C THR A 169 18.42 6.58 3.52
N ALA A 170 18.88 5.97 4.60
CA ALA A 170 19.90 6.56 5.47
C ALA A 170 21.23 6.72 4.74
N ASP A 171 21.68 5.71 4.00
CA ASP A 171 22.91 5.75 3.22
C ASP A 171 22.85 6.90 2.17
N LEU A 172 21.72 7.04 1.46
CA LEU A 172 21.49 8.13 0.51
C LEU A 172 21.52 9.51 1.21
N ALA A 173 20.85 9.66 2.34
CA ALA A 173 20.81 10.91 3.10
C ALA A 173 22.20 11.32 3.61
N MET A 174 23.07 10.35 3.86
CA MET A 174 24.47 10.54 4.28
C MET A 174 25.44 10.79 3.10
N GLY A 175 24.96 10.80 1.87
CA GLY A 175 25.76 11.11 0.69
C GLY A 175 26.08 9.92 -0.21
N GLY A 176 25.48 8.77 0.05
CA GLY A 176 25.56 7.60 -0.82
C GLY A 176 24.87 7.81 -2.17
N THR A 177 25.02 6.82 -3.05
CA THR A 177 24.44 6.81 -4.39
C THR A 177 23.51 5.62 -4.57
N GLN A 178 22.42 5.80 -5.33
CA GLN A 178 21.52 4.73 -5.72
C GLN A 178 22.13 3.90 -6.85
N SER A 179 22.22 2.59 -6.63
CA SER A 179 22.76 1.64 -7.62
C SER A 179 21.67 0.95 -8.45
N VAL A 180 20.45 0.91 -7.95
CA VAL A 180 19.29 0.32 -8.66
C VAL A 180 18.71 1.37 -9.59
N LYS A 181 18.91 1.21 -10.90
CA LYS A 181 18.51 2.20 -11.91
C LYS A 181 17.01 2.43 -11.93
N GLU A 182 16.24 1.39 -11.74
CA GLU A 182 14.78 1.40 -11.73
C GLU A 182 14.20 2.20 -10.55
N TRP A 183 15.03 2.54 -9.55
CA TRP A 183 14.61 3.31 -8.37
C TRP A 183 15.01 4.79 -8.43
N GLN A 184 15.81 5.16 -9.43
CA GLN A 184 16.21 6.55 -9.66
C GLN A 184 15.05 7.36 -10.27
N PHE A 185 15.08 8.70 -10.09
CA PHE A 185 14.10 9.57 -10.75
C PHE A 185 14.42 9.88 -12.20
#